data_dcae2e9af969743ff8ea316e31eb4b80
#
_entry.id   dcae2e9af969743ff8ea316e31eb4b80
#
_cell.length_a   1.000
_cell.length_b   1.000
_cell.length_c   1.000
_cell.angle_alpha   90.00
_cell.angle_beta   90.00
_cell.angle_gamma   90.00
#
_symmetry.space_group_name_H-M   'P 1'
#
loop_
_entity.id
_entity.type
_entity.pdbx_description
1 polymer ?
#
loop_
_entity_poly.entity_id
_entity_poly.type
_entity_poly.pdbx_seq_one_letter_code
_entity_poly.pdbx_strand_id
1 'polypeptide(L)'
;MSRPKVVCLCGSTRFTPQMLVLQWELTKEGKIVLSWCALPDGYFKGKDKTHIGDQEGVKEIVDEVHKRKIDLADEVLVLNLGGYIGESTQSEIDYARAHGKPVYFVEDHDSSEEVMPPHSPEVS
;
A
#
# COMPACT_ATOMS: atom_id res chain seq x y z
N MET A 1 23.93 -11.51 -8.73
CA MET A 1 22.48 -11.61 -8.53
C MET A 1 21.95 -10.32 -7.95
N SER A 2 20.93 -9.75 -8.58
CA SER A 2 20.39 -8.51 -8.08
C SER A 2 19.52 -8.78 -6.85
N ARG A 3 19.35 -7.76 -6.04
CA ARG A 3 18.49 -7.89 -4.89
C ARG A 3 17.03 -8.08 -5.33
N PRO A 4 16.20 -8.67 -4.48
CA PRO A 4 14.79 -8.78 -4.80
C PRO A 4 14.16 -7.41 -5.02
N LYS A 5 13.13 -7.38 -5.85
CA LYS A 5 12.37 -6.16 -6.07
C LYS A 5 11.66 -5.76 -4.78
N VAL A 6 11.66 -4.48 -4.47
CA VAL A 6 10.98 -3.95 -3.29
C VAL A 6 9.70 -3.27 -3.72
N VAL A 7 8.57 -3.74 -3.19
CA VAL A 7 7.25 -3.23 -3.52
C VAL A 7 6.65 -2.58 -2.28
N CYS A 8 6.16 -1.35 -2.41
CA CYS A 8 5.46 -0.68 -1.31
C CYS A 8 3.96 -0.72 -1.58
N LEU A 9 3.21 -1.26 -0.64
CA LEU A 9 1.76 -1.32 -0.75
C LEU A 9 1.15 -0.06 -0.15
N CYS A 10 0.25 0.55 -0.89
CA CYS A 10 -0.49 1.73 -0.44
C CYS A 10 -1.98 1.44 -0.53
N GLY A 11 -2.75 1.95 0.42
CA GLY A 11 -4.18 1.73 0.42
C GLY A 11 -4.79 2.11 1.75
N SER A 12 -6.10 2.07 1.79
CA SER A 12 -6.84 2.36 3.01
C SER A 12 -6.64 1.25 4.04
N THR A 13 -6.56 1.62 5.31
CA THR A 13 -6.46 0.62 6.37
C THR A 13 -7.68 -0.31 6.40
N ARG A 14 -8.79 0.09 5.79
CA ARG A 14 -9.95 -0.80 5.69
C ARG A 14 -9.63 -2.05 4.87
N PHE A 15 -8.58 -2.00 4.04
CA PHE A 15 -8.17 -3.14 3.22
C PHE A 15 -7.05 -3.95 3.86
N THR A 16 -6.82 -3.79 5.16
CA THR A 16 -5.75 -4.51 5.83
C THR A 16 -5.82 -6.03 5.66
N PRO A 17 -7.00 -6.67 5.77
CA PRO A 17 -7.03 -8.13 5.55
C PRO A 17 -6.55 -8.51 4.16
N GLN A 18 -6.96 -7.76 3.14
CA GLN A 18 -6.54 -8.03 1.77
C GLN A 18 -5.07 -7.73 1.59
N MET A 19 -4.57 -6.69 2.25
CA MET A 19 -3.16 -6.35 2.19
C MET A 19 -2.29 -7.48 2.74
N LEU A 20 -2.72 -8.09 3.83
CA LEU A 20 -1.93 -9.17 4.43
C LEU A 20 -1.83 -10.36 3.48
N VAL A 21 -2.92 -10.68 2.77
CA VAL A 21 -2.89 -11.75 1.79
C VAL A 21 -1.98 -11.40 0.63
N LEU A 22 -2.10 -10.18 0.11
CA LEU A 22 -1.26 -9.75 -1.01
C LEU A 22 0.21 -9.74 -0.62
N GLN A 23 0.51 -9.31 0.59
CA GLN A 23 1.88 -9.32 1.09
C GLN A 23 2.45 -10.74 1.06
N TRP A 24 1.65 -11.71 1.47
CA TRP A 24 2.07 -13.11 1.47
C TRP A 24 2.31 -13.60 0.03
N GLU A 25 1.39 -13.27 -0.89
CA GLU A 25 1.53 -13.71 -2.27
C GLU A 25 2.78 -13.13 -2.93
N LEU A 26 3.02 -11.85 -2.73
CA LEU A 26 4.21 -11.21 -3.30
C LEU A 26 5.50 -11.75 -2.67
N THR A 27 5.45 -12.05 -1.39
CA THR A 27 6.62 -12.61 -0.72
C THR A 27 6.95 -13.98 -1.30
N LYS A 28 5.93 -14.78 -1.60
CA LYS A 28 6.18 -16.08 -2.24
C LYS A 28 6.81 -15.94 -3.62
N GLU A 29 6.59 -14.80 -4.26
CA GLU A 29 7.23 -14.52 -5.55
C GLU A 29 8.66 -14.04 -5.41
N GLY A 30 9.15 -13.91 -4.19
CA GLY A 30 10.52 -13.48 -3.93
C GLY A 30 10.68 -11.97 -3.80
N LYS A 31 9.60 -11.23 -3.61
CA LYS A 31 9.68 -9.79 -3.48
C LYS A 31 9.75 -9.36 -2.02
N ILE A 32 10.39 -8.23 -1.78
CA ILE A 32 10.39 -7.60 -0.47
C ILE A 32 9.19 -6.67 -0.44
N VAL A 33 8.35 -6.80 0.58
CA VAL A 33 7.11 -6.03 0.65
C VAL A 33 7.14 -5.08 1.83
N LEU A 34 6.91 -3.79 1.55
CA LEU A 34 6.71 -2.77 2.57
C LEU A 34 5.24 -2.43 2.54
N SER A 35 4.60 -2.35 3.70
CA SER A 35 3.17 -2.10 3.74
C SER A 35 2.86 -1.11 4.85
N TRP A 36 1.60 -0.68 4.92
CA TRP A 36 1.18 0.11 6.06
C TRP A 36 1.13 -0.79 7.29
N CYS A 37 1.15 -0.15 8.46
CA CYS A 37 1.14 -0.90 9.70
C CYS A 37 -0.22 -1.54 9.92
N ALA A 38 -0.21 -2.78 10.37
CA ALA A 38 -1.43 -3.52 10.68
C ALA A 38 -1.41 -3.87 12.17
N LEU A 39 -2.54 -3.65 12.82
CA LEU A 39 -2.66 -3.91 14.24
C LEU A 39 -3.65 -5.04 14.48
N PRO A 40 -3.43 -5.85 15.52
CA PRO A 40 -4.37 -6.93 15.83
C PRO A 40 -5.71 -6.37 16.31
N ASP A 41 -6.77 -7.13 16.09
CA ASP A 41 -8.12 -6.69 16.46
C ASP A 41 -8.22 -6.30 17.93
N GLY A 42 -7.55 -7.02 18.80
CA GLY A 42 -7.59 -6.72 20.21
C GLY A 42 -7.09 -5.33 20.59
N TYR A 43 -6.26 -4.74 19.74
CA TYR A 43 -5.74 -3.40 19.97
C TYR A 43 -6.83 -2.33 19.87
N PHE A 44 -7.85 -2.60 19.06
CA PHE A 44 -8.83 -1.58 18.73
C PHE A 44 -9.97 -1.42 19.73
N LYS A 45 -9.90 -2.03 20.87
CA LYS A 45 -10.98 -2.00 21.88
C LYS A 45 -11.66 -0.63 21.94
N GLY A 46 -12.80 -0.50 21.25
CA GLY A 46 -13.54 0.75 21.20
C GLY A 46 -12.95 1.82 20.30
N LYS A 47 -11.84 1.55 19.62
CA LYS A 47 -11.22 2.51 18.70
C LYS A 47 -11.66 2.26 17.28
N ASP A 48 -11.63 3.32 16.49
CA ASP A 48 -11.97 3.23 15.05
C ASP A 48 -10.76 2.72 14.29
N LYS A 49 -10.89 1.54 13.67
CA LYS A 49 -9.78 0.92 12.95
C LYS A 49 -9.29 1.76 11.80
N THR A 50 -10.16 2.55 11.18
CA THR A 50 -9.78 3.29 9.98
C THR A 50 -9.11 4.62 10.29
N HIS A 51 -9.22 5.10 11.54
CA HIS A 51 -8.67 6.39 11.94
C HIS A 51 -7.81 6.30 13.18
N ILE A 52 -7.16 5.15 13.38
CA ILE A 52 -6.39 4.94 14.62
C ILE A 52 -5.25 5.95 14.76
N GLY A 53 -4.64 6.34 13.66
CA GLY A 53 -3.56 7.33 13.72
C GLY A 53 -4.03 8.66 14.24
N ASP A 54 -5.23 9.10 13.84
CA ASP A 54 -5.82 10.34 14.33
C ASP A 54 -6.13 10.23 15.81
N GLN A 55 -6.69 9.09 16.22
CA GLN A 55 -7.09 8.89 17.59
C GLN A 55 -5.90 8.90 18.55
N GLU A 56 -4.75 8.46 18.09
CA GLU A 56 -3.54 8.44 18.92
C GLU A 56 -2.67 9.67 18.71
N GLY A 57 -3.06 10.55 17.81
CA GLY A 57 -2.32 11.79 17.61
C GLY A 57 -1.00 11.61 16.88
N VAL A 58 -0.85 10.51 16.12
CA VAL A 58 0.41 10.21 15.44
C VAL A 58 0.25 10.13 13.92
N LYS A 59 -0.86 10.68 13.40
CA LYS A 59 -1.14 10.55 11.97
C LYS A 59 -0.01 11.10 11.10
N GLU A 60 0.52 12.27 11.47
CA GLU A 60 1.58 12.87 10.65
C GLU A 60 2.83 12.03 10.64
N ILE A 61 3.16 11.43 11.78
CA ILE A 61 4.33 10.56 11.85
C ILE A 61 4.13 9.33 10.99
N VAL A 62 2.96 8.71 11.09
CA VAL A 62 2.65 7.50 10.33
C VAL A 62 2.69 7.79 8.83
N ASP A 63 2.09 8.91 8.42
CA ASP A 63 2.08 9.29 7.01
C ASP A 63 3.50 9.56 6.50
N GLU A 64 4.31 10.23 7.31
CA GLU A 64 5.69 10.53 6.91
C GLU A 64 6.52 9.26 6.77
N VAL A 65 6.38 8.34 7.72
CA VAL A 65 7.12 7.08 7.66
C VAL A 65 6.71 6.29 6.42
N HIS A 66 5.43 6.31 6.06
CA HIS A 66 5.00 5.58 4.88
C HIS A 66 5.64 6.14 3.61
N LYS A 67 5.81 7.45 3.54
CA LYS A 67 6.51 8.05 2.40
C LYS A 67 7.97 7.61 2.34
N ARG A 68 8.60 7.42 3.51
CA ARG A 68 9.96 6.87 3.52
C ARG A 68 9.98 5.45 2.99
N LYS A 69 8.93 4.67 3.25
CA LYS A 69 8.83 3.33 2.66
C LYS A 69 8.75 3.40 1.14
N ILE A 70 8.00 4.37 0.62
CA ILE A 70 7.94 4.59 -0.83
C ILE A 70 9.32 4.90 -1.38
N ASP A 71 10.08 5.74 -0.67
CA ASP A 71 11.45 6.06 -1.09
C ASP A 71 12.32 4.80 -1.23
N LEU A 72 12.12 3.84 -0.35
CA LEU A 72 12.91 2.61 -0.35
C LEU A 72 12.45 1.61 -1.42
N ALA A 73 11.28 1.80 -1.98
CA ALA A 73 10.68 0.83 -2.89
C ALA A 73 11.14 1.04 -4.32
N ASP A 74 11.07 -0.04 -5.10
CA ASP A 74 11.28 0.04 -6.53
C ASP A 74 10.00 0.41 -7.24
N GLU A 75 8.87 0.07 -6.67
CA GLU A 75 7.56 0.37 -7.25
C GLU A 75 6.49 0.38 -6.16
N VAL A 76 5.36 0.98 -6.49
CA VAL A 76 4.23 1.10 -5.58
C VAL A 76 3.05 0.34 -6.17
N LEU A 77 2.36 -0.41 -5.33
CA LEU A 77 1.14 -1.12 -5.72
C LEU A 77 0.01 -0.64 -4.82
N VAL A 78 -1.04 -0.10 -5.45
CA VAL A 78 -2.16 0.50 -4.74
C VAL A 78 -3.31 -0.49 -4.65
N LEU A 79 -3.79 -0.73 -3.43
CA LEU A 79 -4.97 -1.55 -3.22
C LEU A 79 -6.19 -0.64 -3.32
N ASN A 80 -6.77 -0.59 -4.50
CA ASN A 80 -7.93 0.25 -4.78
C ASN A 80 -9.20 -0.59 -4.95
N LEU A 81 -9.46 -1.45 -3.98
CA LEU A 81 -10.57 -2.39 -4.09
C LEU A 81 -11.89 -1.65 -4.21
N GLY A 82 -12.71 -2.09 -5.17
CA GLY A 82 -13.95 -1.41 -5.47
C GLY A 82 -13.75 -0.01 -6.01
N GLY A 83 -12.53 0.32 -6.43
CA GLY A 83 -12.21 1.65 -6.93
C GLY A 83 -11.94 2.67 -5.84
N TYR A 84 -11.97 2.27 -4.58
CA TYR A 84 -11.82 3.23 -3.49
C TYR A 84 -10.35 3.65 -3.29
N ILE A 85 -10.13 4.96 -3.26
CA ILE A 85 -8.82 5.53 -2.92
C ILE A 85 -9.10 6.69 -1.98
N GLY A 86 -8.61 6.58 -0.73
CA GLY A 86 -8.81 7.63 0.25
C GLY A 86 -7.80 8.76 0.08
N GLU A 87 -7.96 9.80 0.87
CA GLU A 87 -7.09 10.98 0.77
C GLU A 87 -5.63 10.66 1.04
N SER A 88 -5.36 9.89 2.09
CA SER A 88 -3.98 9.54 2.42
C SER A 88 -3.35 8.73 1.31
N THR A 89 -4.10 7.78 0.75
CA THR A 89 -3.59 6.96 -0.33
C THR A 89 -3.33 7.80 -1.57
N GLN A 90 -4.22 8.75 -1.88
CA GLN A 90 -4.00 9.62 -3.03
C GLN A 90 -2.73 10.46 -2.84
N SER A 91 -2.50 10.95 -1.64
CA SER A 91 -1.28 11.70 -1.33
C SER A 91 -0.04 10.84 -1.56
N GLU A 92 -0.12 9.56 -1.21
CA GLU A 92 1.00 8.64 -1.39
C GLU A 92 1.24 8.37 -2.87
N ILE A 93 0.17 8.23 -3.65
CA ILE A 93 0.29 8.06 -5.09
C ILE A 93 0.97 9.27 -5.72
N ASP A 94 0.51 10.46 -5.34
CA ASP A 94 1.10 11.70 -5.87
C ASP A 94 2.57 11.80 -5.50
N TYR A 95 2.90 11.46 -4.26
CA TYR A 95 4.28 11.49 -3.80
C TYR A 95 5.15 10.53 -4.61
N ALA A 96 4.66 9.31 -4.81
CA ALA A 96 5.41 8.29 -5.54
C ALA A 96 5.68 8.75 -6.97
N ARG A 97 4.65 9.29 -7.63
CA ARG A 97 4.80 9.77 -9.00
C ARG A 97 5.78 10.94 -9.09
N ALA A 98 5.71 11.85 -8.13
CA ALA A 98 6.62 12.99 -8.11
C ALA A 98 8.06 12.56 -7.92
N HIS A 99 8.29 11.40 -7.36
CA HIS A 99 9.63 10.88 -7.12
C HIS A 99 10.02 9.78 -8.11
N GLY A 100 9.29 9.67 -9.20
CA GLY A 100 9.66 8.78 -10.29
C GLY A 100 9.43 7.30 -10.01
N LYS A 101 8.62 6.97 -9.03
CA LYS A 101 8.33 5.57 -8.73
C LYS A 101 7.16 5.09 -9.59
N PRO A 102 7.28 3.95 -10.26
CA PRO A 102 6.14 3.38 -10.97
C PRO A 102 5.01 3.05 -9.99
N VAL A 103 3.78 3.34 -10.39
CA VAL A 103 2.61 3.10 -9.55
C VAL A 103 1.66 2.19 -10.31
N TYR A 104 1.31 1.07 -9.70
CA TYR A 104 0.38 0.11 -10.27
C TYR A 104 -0.83 -0.03 -9.36
N PHE A 105 -1.92 -0.53 -9.90
CA PHE A 105 -3.18 -0.66 -9.16
C PHE A 105 -3.65 -2.10 -9.22
N VAL A 106 -4.23 -2.58 -8.10
CA VAL A 106 -4.74 -3.94 -8.05
C VAL A 106 -5.95 -4.09 -8.98
N GLU A 107 -6.80 -3.06 -9.04
CA GLU A 107 -7.95 -3.04 -9.94
C GLU A 107 -7.76 -1.93 -10.97
N ASP A 108 -8.47 -2.03 -12.09
CA ASP A 108 -8.37 -1.02 -13.13
C ASP A 108 -8.61 0.36 -12.54
N HIS A 109 -7.82 1.32 -13.00
CA HIS A 109 -7.89 2.69 -12.53
C HIS A 109 -8.30 3.59 -13.68
N ASP A 110 -9.16 4.58 -13.40
CA ASP A 110 -9.71 5.43 -14.46
C ASP A 110 -8.65 6.16 -15.26
N SER A 111 -7.58 6.59 -14.63
CA SER A 111 -6.52 7.26 -15.37
C SER A 111 -5.83 6.29 -16.31
N SER A 112 -5.90 5.04 -16.01
CA SER A 112 -5.47 3.94 -16.86
C SER A 112 -4.02 3.97 -17.29
N GLU A 113 -3.23 4.84 -16.73
CA GLU A 113 -1.84 4.91 -17.15
C GLU A 113 -0.99 3.87 -16.51
N GLU A 114 -1.37 3.39 -15.36
CA GLU A 114 -0.51 2.50 -14.61
C GLU A 114 -1.30 1.37 -14.01
N VAL A 115 -1.96 0.67 -14.89
CA VAL A 115 -2.66 -0.54 -14.48
C VAL A 115 -1.60 -1.60 -14.20
N MET A 116 -1.79 -2.33 -13.13
CA MET A 116 -0.86 -3.38 -12.76
C MET A 116 -0.65 -4.33 -13.91
N PRO A 117 0.62 -4.61 -14.30
CA PRO A 117 0.87 -5.53 -15.40
C PRO A 117 0.34 -6.91 -15.08
N PRO A 118 -0.13 -7.62 -16.08
CA PRO A 118 -0.58 -9.00 -15.86
C PRO A 118 0.64 -9.91 -15.77
N HIS A 119 1.58 -9.53 -14.94
CA HIS A 119 2.82 -10.27 -14.84
C HIS A 119 2.56 -11.62 -14.25
N SER A 120 1.48 -11.72 -13.57
CA SER A 120 1.26 -12.97 -12.95
C SER A 120 -0.20 -13.10 -12.61
N PRO A 121 -0.82 -14.11 -13.11
CA PRO A 121 -2.20 -14.41 -12.73
C PRO A 121 -2.32 -14.59 -11.26
N GLU A 122 -1.24 -14.92 -10.62
CA GLU A 122 -1.27 -15.18 -9.19
C GLU A 122 -1.48 -13.92 -8.39
N VAL A 123 -1.26 -12.77 -8.98
CA VAL A 123 -1.46 -11.53 -8.27
C VAL A 123 -2.75 -10.88 -8.67
N SER A 124 -3.30 -11.34 -9.71
CA SER A 124 -4.55 -10.77 -10.20
C SER A 124 -5.70 -11.53 -9.64
#